data_162eeb1516b5805374b9820f62e9feca
#
_entry.id   162eeb1516b5805374b9820f62e9feca
#
_cell.length_a   1.000
_cell.length_b   1.000
_cell.length_c   1.000
_cell.angle_alpha   90.00
_cell.angle_beta   90.00
_cell.angle_gamma   90.00
#
_symmetry.space_group_name_H-M   'P 1'
#
loop_
_entity.id
_entity.type
_entity.pdbx_description
1 polymer ?
#
loop_
_entity_poly.entity_id
_entity_poly.type
_entity_poly.pdbx_seq_one_letter_code
_entity_poly.pdbx_strand_id
1 'polypeptide(L)'
;AVTVMVQKEVAQRIAAKPGSADYSAFTVFCQYYAEPELLFDVPAHCFMPQPKVTSAVITLRTRKQLPWQIDSKEIFFRTVRASFAMRRKTLQNGLAAGFPELGKDGAAEVIRRGHGVYTVQGVTTSRK
;
A
#
# COMPACT_ATOMS: atom_id res chain seq x y z
N ALA A 1 4.53 -7.77 -18.87
CA ALA A 1 5.36 -7.70 -17.67
C ALA A 1 6.48 -6.70 -17.86
N VAL A 2 6.83 -6.00 -16.81
CA VAL A 2 7.94 -5.04 -16.82
C VAL A 2 8.94 -5.46 -15.76
N THR A 3 10.21 -5.61 -16.14
CA THR A 3 11.30 -5.89 -15.21
C THR A 3 12.16 -4.64 -15.10
N VAL A 4 12.34 -4.15 -13.89
CA VAL A 4 13.08 -2.92 -13.61
C VAL A 4 14.04 -3.13 -12.46
N MET A 5 15.08 -2.30 -12.43
CA MET A 5 15.99 -2.20 -11.31
C MET A 5 15.72 -0.90 -10.58
N VAL A 6 15.48 -0.99 -9.28
CA VAL A 6 15.19 0.14 -8.41
C VAL A 6 15.99 0.02 -7.13
N GLN A 7 16.00 1.06 -6.31
CA GLN A 7 16.57 0.95 -4.96
C GLN A 7 15.86 -0.16 -4.19
N LYS A 8 16.62 -0.92 -3.40
CA LYS A 8 16.08 -2.04 -2.62
C LYS A 8 14.90 -1.63 -1.74
N GLU A 9 14.99 -0.48 -1.09
CA GLU A 9 13.92 0.05 -0.26
C GLU A 9 12.62 0.26 -1.06
N VAL A 10 12.73 0.78 -2.27
CA VAL A 10 11.57 1.00 -3.16
C VAL A 10 10.97 -0.34 -3.58
N ALA A 11 11.80 -1.30 -3.95
CA ALA A 11 11.34 -2.64 -4.32
C ALA A 11 10.62 -3.33 -3.16
N GLN A 12 11.13 -3.20 -1.95
CA GLN A 12 10.51 -3.75 -0.75
C GLN A 12 9.14 -3.12 -0.48
N ARG A 13 9.00 -1.82 -0.69
CA ARG A 13 7.71 -1.14 -0.57
C ARG A 13 6.70 -1.62 -1.60
N ILE A 14 7.12 -1.77 -2.84
CA ILE A 14 6.24 -2.24 -3.91
C ILE A 14 5.73 -3.65 -3.61
N ALA A 15 6.59 -4.53 -3.13
CA ALA A 15 6.28 -5.93 -2.87
C ALA A 15 5.81 -6.20 -1.43
N ALA A 16 5.61 -5.18 -0.61
CA ALA A 16 5.28 -5.34 0.81
C ALA A 16 3.94 -6.05 1.01
N LYS A 17 3.84 -6.74 2.13
CA LYS A 17 2.60 -7.41 2.54
C LYS A 17 1.87 -6.58 3.59
N PRO A 18 0.53 -6.68 3.66
CA PRO A 18 -0.23 -6.03 4.71
C PRO A 18 0.32 -6.38 6.10
N GLY A 19 0.43 -5.37 6.95
CA GLY A 19 0.97 -5.53 8.30
C GLY A 19 2.48 -5.37 8.41
N SER A 20 3.22 -5.29 7.30
CA SER A 20 4.65 -5.05 7.33
C SER A 20 4.98 -3.57 7.47
N ALA A 21 6.23 -3.26 7.91
CA ALA A 21 6.70 -1.89 8.08
C ALA A 21 6.71 -1.09 6.77
N ASP A 22 6.92 -1.79 5.65
CA ASP A 22 7.05 -1.17 4.33
C ASP A 22 5.72 -0.98 3.62
N TYR A 23 4.63 -1.53 4.15
CA TYR A 23 3.32 -1.43 3.55
C TYR A 23 2.78 0.01 3.63
N SER A 24 2.41 0.58 2.49
CA SER A 24 1.99 1.98 2.38
C SER A 24 0.94 2.17 1.28
N ALA A 25 0.43 3.39 1.16
CA ALA A 25 -0.45 3.76 0.06
C ALA A 25 0.20 3.49 -1.30
N PHE A 26 1.49 3.75 -1.41
CA PHE A 26 2.27 3.46 -2.62
C PHE A 26 2.27 1.96 -2.95
N THR A 27 2.40 1.10 -1.94
CA THR A 27 2.30 -0.36 -2.09
C THR A 27 0.95 -0.76 -2.70
N VAL A 28 -0.13 -0.24 -2.14
CA VAL A 28 -1.48 -0.54 -2.62
C VAL A 28 -1.68 -0.03 -4.04
N PHE A 29 -1.20 1.17 -4.34
CA PHE A 29 -1.27 1.76 -5.67
C PHE A 29 -0.57 0.87 -6.70
N CYS A 30 0.66 0.45 -6.42
CA CYS A 30 1.42 -0.41 -7.33
C CYS A 30 0.75 -1.78 -7.52
N GLN A 31 0.28 -2.37 -6.44
CA GLN A 31 -0.33 -3.71 -6.48
C GLN A 31 -1.74 -3.70 -7.05
N TYR A 32 -2.37 -2.54 -7.15
CA TYR A 32 -3.61 -2.40 -7.89
C TYR A 32 -3.40 -2.69 -9.38
N TYR A 33 -2.31 -2.17 -9.95
CA TYR A 33 -2.02 -2.30 -11.37
C TYR A 33 -1.20 -3.54 -11.73
N ALA A 34 -0.40 -4.04 -10.81
CA ALA A 34 0.55 -5.09 -11.11
C ALA A 34 0.77 -6.02 -9.92
N GLU A 35 1.17 -7.23 -10.23
CA GLU A 35 1.62 -8.20 -9.22
C GLU A 35 3.15 -8.16 -9.18
N PRO A 36 3.76 -7.73 -8.06
CA PRO A 36 5.21 -7.61 -7.97
C PRO A 36 5.87 -8.92 -7.58
N GLU A 37 7.07 -9.15 -8.11
CA GLU A 37 7.92 -10.26 -7.72
C GLU A 37 9.36 -9.75 -7.57
N LEU A 38 9.90 -9.85 -6.36
CA LEU A 38 11.30 -9.55 -6.11
C LEU A 38 12.16 -10.68 -6.65
N LEU A 39 13.11 -10.35 -7.53
CA LEU A 39 13.98 -11.36 -8.14
C LEU A 39 15.29 -11.50 -7.38
N PHE A 40 16.08 -10.44 -7.31
CA PHE A 40 17.38 -10.49 -6.61
C PHE A 40 17.88 -9.07 -6.29
N ASP A 41 18.81 -9.00 -5.35
CA ASP A 41 19.50 -7.76 -4.99
C ASP A 41 20.72 -7.57 -5.87
N VAL A 42 21.07 -6.31 -6.17
CA VAL A 42 22.30 -5.93 -6.85
C VAL A 42 23.10 -5.03 -5.90
N PRO A 43 24.23 -5.52 -5.36
CA PRO A 43 25.03 -4.75 -4.45
C PRO A 43 25.57 -3.46 -5.08
N ALA A 44 25.79 -2.44 -4.25
CA ALA A 44 26.27 -1.14 -4.70
C ALA A 44 27.61 -1.22 -5.45
N HIS A 45 28.48 -2.15 -5.06
CA HIS A 45 29.81 -2.30 -5.68
C HIS A 45 29.77 -2.80 -7.12
N CYS A 46 28.61 -3.28 -7.60
CA CYS A 46 28.44 -3.70 -8.99
C CYS A 46 28.33 -2.53 -9.98
N PHE A 47 28.27 -1.30 -9.47
CA PHE A 47 28.07 -0.11 -10.32
C PHE A 47 29.29 0.82 -10.26
N MET A 48 29.46 1.56 -11.37
CA MET A 48 30.46 2.62 -11.45
C MET A 48 29.81 3.85 -12.11
N PRO A 49 29.68 4.99 -11.38
CA PRO A 49 30.07 5.19 -9.99
C PRO A 49 29.21 4.38 -9.01
N GLN A 50 29.80 4.01 -7.88
CA GLN A 50 29.11 3.20 -6.88
C GLN A 50 28.01 4.00 -6.19
N PRO A 51 26.73 3.55 -6.22
CA PRO A 51 25.66 4.19 -5.48
C PRO A 51 25.81 3.96 -3.98
N LYS A 52 25.07 4.75 -3.19
CA LYS A 52 25.13 4.66 -1.72
C LYS A 52 24.29 3.51 -1.17
N VAL A 53 23.39 2.95 -1.97
CA VAL A 53 22.40 1.95 -1.53
C VAL A 53 22.42 0.75 -2.46
N THR A 54 22.00 -0.39 -1.93
CA THR A 54 21.78 -1.61 -2.71
C THR A 54 20.56 -1.43 -3.60
N SER A 55 20.64 -1.94 -4.81
CA SER A 55 19.52 -2.00 -5.75
C SER A 55 18.87 -3.38 -5.73
N ALA A 56 17.69 -3.48 -6.28
CA ALA A 56 17.00 -4.75 -6.46
C ALA A 56 16.32 -4.80 -7.82
N VAL A 57 16.25 -6.00 -8.39
CA VAL A 57 15.51 -6.24 -9.62
C VAL A 57 14.14 -6.78 -9.26
N ILE A 58 13.10 -6.16 -9.80
CA ILE A 58 11.72 -6.51 -9.53
C ILE A 58 10.98 -6.65 -10.86
N THR A 59 10.15 -7.68 -10.97
CA THR A 59 9.23 -7.86 -12.09
C THR A 59 7.83 -7.45 -11.68
N LEU A 60 7.19 -6.62 -12.49
CA LEU A 60 5.82 -6.18 -12.32
C LEU A 60 4.98 -6.82 -13.42
N ARG A 61 4.10 -7.72 -13.05
CA ARG A 61 3.18 -8.37 -13.99
C ARG A 61 1.86 -7.61 -13.96
N THR A 62 1.53 -6.96 -15.07
CA THR A 62 0.29 -6.20 -15.20
C THR A 62 -0.90 -7.13 -14.98
N ARG A 63 -1.81 -6.71 -14.10
CA ARG A 63 -3.03 -7.47 -13.83
C ARG A 63 -4.01 -7.29 -14.98
N LYS A 64 -4.57 -8.40 -15.47
CA LYS A 64 -5.66 -8.38 -16.44
C LYS A 64 -7.00 -8.18 -15.74
N GLN A 65 -7.14 -8.72 -14.54
CA GLN A 65 -8.31 -8.58 -13.69
C GLN A 65 -7.86 -8.31 -12.26
N LEU A 66 -8.60 -7.48 -11.56
CA LEU A 66 -8.38 -7.27 -10.14
C LEU A 66 -8.81 -8.52 -9.37
N PRO A 67 -8.03 -8.94 -8.34
CA PRO A 67 -8.44 -10.04 -7.48
C PRO A 67 -9.58 -9.65 -6.54
N TRP A 68 -9.94 -8.37 -6.52
CA TRP A 68 -10.99 -7.82 -5.67
C TRP A 68 -12.08 -7.19 -6.53
N GLN A 69 -13.29 -7.19 -6.02
CA GLN A 69 -14.39 -6.45 -6.63
C GLN A 69 -14.33 -5.00 -6.14
N ILE A 70 -14.13 -4.07 -7.07
CA ILE A 70 -14.03 -2.64 -6.78
C ILE A 70 -15.04 -1.91 -7.67
N ASP A 71 -16.01 -1.25 -7.04
CA ASP A 71 -17.08 -0.56 -7.75
C ASP A 71 -16.62 0.77 -8.34
N SER A 72 -15.73 1.47 -7.64
CA SER A 72 -15.21 2.76 -8.08
C SER A 72 -13.73 2.87 -7.75
N LYS A 73 -12.92 3.05 -8.78
CA LYS A 73 -11.48 3.27 -8.65
C LYS A 73 -11.17 4.55 -7.86
N GLU A 74 -11.93 5.62 -8.08
CA GLU A 74 -11.73 6.90 -7.39
C GLU A 74 -12.00 6.77 -5.90
N ILE A 75 -13.10 6.12 -5.53
CA ILE A 75 -13.45 5.87 -4.13
C ILE A 75 -12.42 4.95 -3.49
N PHE A 76 -11.97 3.92 -4.19
CA PHE A 76 -10.93 3.02 -3.71
C PHE A 76 -9.65 3.78 -3.36
N PHE A 77 -9.11 4.58 -4.28
CA PHE A 77 -7.88 5.32 -4.01
C PHE A 77 -8.06 6.43 -2.98
N ARG A 78 -9.23 7.05 -2.92
CA ARG A 78 -9.56 8.00 -1.86
C ARG A 78 -9.54 7.31 -0.48
N THR A 79 -10.10 6.13 -0.39
CA THR A 79 -10.09 5.32 0.84
C THR A 79 -8.67 4.96 1.26
N VAL A 80 -7.84 4.53 0.30
CA VAL A 80 -6.44 4.19 0.56
C VAL A 80 -5.68 5.42 1.08
N ARG A 81 -5.81 6.56 0.40
CA ARG A 81 -5.14 7.80 0.84
C ARG A 81 -5.59 8.22 2.23
N ALA A 82 -6.88 8.17 2.50
CA ALA A 82 -7.43 8.51 3.81
C ALA A 82 -6.90 7.57 4.91
N SER A 83 -6.83 6.29 4.61
CA SER A 83 -6.37 5.27 5.57
C SER A 83 -4.89 5.46 5.95
N PHE A 84 -4.06 5.89 5.02
CA PHE A 84 -2.62 6.05 5.25
C PHE A 84 -2.21 7.48 5.64
N ALA A 85 -3.09 8.47 5.49
CA ALA A 85 -2.76 9.87 5.75
C ALA A 85 -2.42 10.15 7.21
N MET A 86 -3.02 9.41 8.14
CA MET A 86 -2.84 9.57 9.58
C MET A 86 -2.44 8.23 10.20
N ARG A 87 -1.23 7.76 9.93
CA ARG A 87 -0.75 6.42 10.30
C ARG A 87 -0.77 6.16 11.81
N ARG A 88 -0.64 7.20 12.62
CA ARG A 88 -0.67 7.10 14.09
C ARG A 88 -2.09 7.14 14.66
N LYS A 89 -3.07 7.43 13.83
CA LYS A 89 -4.48 7.50 14.22
C LYS A 89 -5.20 6.22 13.87
N THR A 90 -6.40 6.07 14.40
CA THR A 90 -7.26 4.94 14.05
C THR A 90 -7.73 5.06 12.61
N LEU A 91 -8.09 3.93 12.02
CA LEU A 91 -8.70 3.91 10.68
C LEU A 91 -9.98 4.76 10.65
N GLN A 92 -10.77 4.72 11.72
CA GLN A 92 -11.97 5.53 11.86
C GLN A 92 -11.68 7.02 11.71
N ASN A 93 -10.64 7.52 12.39
CA ASN A 93 -10.26 8.92 12.29
C ASN A 93 -9.73 9.27 10.91
N GLY A 94 -8.94 8.38 10.30
CA GLY A 94 -8.45 8.56 8.94
C GLY A 94 -9.58 8.64 7.91
N LEU A 95 -10.53 7.71 7.98
CA LEU A 95 -11.69 7.71 7.08
C LEU A 95 -12.59 8.92 7.31
N ALA A 96 -12.82 9.31 8.56
CA ALA A 96 -13.62 10.50 8.86
C ALA A 96 -12.99 11.77 8.29
N ALA A 97 -11.66 11.89 8.34
CA ALA A 97 -10.95 13.03 7.77
C ALA A 97 -10.97 13.02 6.23
N GLY A 98 -10.82 11.85 5.60
CA GLY A 98 -10.83 11.70 4.15
C GLY A 98 -12.22 11.73 3.52
N PHE A 99 -13.25 11.44 4.31
CA PHE A 99 -14.65 11.45 3.91
C PHE A 99 -15.47 12.26 4.92
N PRO A 100 -15.36 13.59 4.89
CA PRO A 100 -16.08 14.44 5.85
C PRO A 100 -17.59 14.22 5.84
N GLU A 101 -18.13 13.83 4.69
CA GLU A 101 -19.56 13.54 4.50
C GLU A 101 -20.04 12.35 5.36
N LEU A 102 -19.15 11.44 5.74
CA LEU A 102 -19.49 10.30 6.61
C LEU A 102 -19.49 10.66 8.09
N GLY A 103 -18.58 11.54 8.50
CA GLY A 103 -18.30 11.79 9.91
C GLY A 103 -17.71 10.57 10.62
N LYS A 104 -17.47 10.70 11.93
CA LYS A 104 -16.89 9.60 12.72
C LYS A 104 -17.83 8.40 12.84
N ASP A 105 -19.11 8.65 12.98
CA ASP A 105 -20.11 7.58 13.11
C ASP A 105 -20.27 6.80 11.82
N GLY A 106 -20.29 7.48 10.68
CA GLY A 106 -20.34 6.84 9.37
C GLY A 106 -19.07 6.03 9.09
N ALA A 107 -17.90 6.54 9.45
CA ALA A 107 -16.65 5.82 9.31
C ALA A 107 -16.61 4.56 10.18
N ALA A 108 -17.08 4.64 11.41
CA ALA A 108 -17.19 3.49 12.32
C ALA A 108 -18.12 2.42 11.74
N GLU A 109 -19.23 2.81 11.16
CA GLU A 109 -20.18 1.89 10.53
C GLU A 109 -19.59 1.16 9.34
N VAL A 110 -18.86 1.87 8.48
CA VAL A 110 -18.16 1.27 7.33
C VAL A 110 -17.13 0.25 7.78
N ILE A 111 -16.34 0.57 8.80
CA ILE A 111 -15.34 -0.35 9.35
C ILE A 111 -16.01 -1.58 9.94
N ARG A 112 -17.09 -1.39 10.68
CA ARG A 112 -17.83 -2.49 11.28
C ARG A 112 -18.38 -3.47 10.25
N ARG A 113 -18.92 -2.96 9.14
CA ARG A 113 -19.43 -3.78 8.04
C ARG A 113 -18.34 -4.54 7.30
N GLY A 114 -17.15 -3.94 7.22
CA GLY A 114 -16.01 -4.52 6.52
C GLY A 114 -15.02 -5.24 7.43
N HIS A 115 -15.41 -5.63 8.62
CA HIS A 115 -14.53 -6.21 9.61
C HIS A 115 -13.64 -7.33 9.07
N GLY A 116 -12.42 -7.41 9.57
CA GLY A 116 -11.45 -8.43 9.18
C GLY A 116 -10.61 -8.12 7.94
N VAL A 117 -10.92 -7.04 7.22
CA VAL A 117 -10.24 -6.71 5.96
C VAL A 117 -9.23 -5.58 6.14
N TYR A 118 -9.24 -4.85 7.24
CA TYR A 118 -8.53 -3.59 7.38
C TYR A 118 -7.43 -3.64 8.43
N THR A 119 -6.37 -4.34 8.13
CA THR A 119 -5.14 -4.15 8.90
C THR A 119 -4.15 -3.40 8.02
N VAL A 120 -4.09 -2.11 8.21
CA VAL A 120 -3.08 -1.27 7.60
C VAL A 120 -2.11 -0.90 8.70
N GLN A 121 -0.83 -1.11 8.47
CA GLN A 121 0.15 -0.80 9.50
C GLN A 121 0.13 0.69 9.85
N GLY A 122 0.11 0.97 11.13
CA GLY A 122 0.00 2.32 11.66
C GLY A 122 -1.41 2.87 11.71
N VAL A 123 -2.39 2.15 11.18
CA VAL A 123 -3.80 2.49 11.27
C VAL A 123 -4.50 1.34 11.97
N THR A 124 -4.87 1.53 13.19
CA THR A 124 -5.59 0.51 13.96
C THR A 124 -7.09 0.63 13.73
N THR A 125 -7.73 -0.53 13.52
CA THR A 125 -9.17 -0.65 13.32
C THR A 125 -9.92 -0.50 14.63
N SER A 126 -9.79 0.37 15.41
CA SER A 126 -10.34 0.56 16.73
C SER A 126 -9.56 -0.18 17.82
N ARG A 127 -9.04 0.58 18.70
CA ARG A 127 -8.87 0.08 20.06
C ARG A 127 -10.26 0.04 20.68
N LYS A 128 -10.59 -1.12 21.10
CA LYS A 128 -11.74 -1.28 21.98
C LYS A 128 -11.63 -0.33 23.17
#